data_d6e65cf765a0e8a55acc907c169a777b
#
_entry.id   d6e65cf765a0e8a55acc907c169a777b
#
_cell.length_a   1.000
_cell.length_b   1.000
_cell.length_c   1.000
_cell.angle_alpha   90.00
_cell.angle_beta   90.00
_cell.angle_gamma   90.00
#
_symmetry.space_group_name_H-M   'P 1'
#
loop_
_entity.id
_entity.type
_entity.pdbx_description
1 polymer ?
#
loop_
_entity_poly.entity_id
_entity_poly.type
_entity_poly.pdbx_seq_one_letter_code
_entity_poly.pdbx_strand_id
1 'polypeptide(L)'
;LAVLKIVADTSFLMIPGLFRVDIFAELNRILQRRYEILVPEPVVKELEYLSRRGTPSERSAARLALSTLDQMKILPSSSESADLTILEVAKKHPDYLVATADYLLQKRLQKLGVNIIRLRQRTHLMLEREIE
;
A
#
# COMPACT_ATOMS: atom_id res chain seq x y z
N LEU A 1 20.25 4.57 10.84
CA LEU A 1 19.70 4.51 9.51
C LEU A 1 18.28 5.11 9.48
N ALA A 2 17.97 5.78 8.40
CA ALA A 2 16.65 6.38 8.24
C ALA A 2 15.58 5.28 8.13
N VAL A 3 14.38 5.59 8.61
CA VAL A 3 13.22 4.71 8.51
C VAL A 3 12.70 4.77 7.07
N LEU A 4 12.49 3.61 6.45
CA LEU A 4 11.87 3.55 5.13
C LEU A 4 10.40 3.98 5.21
N LYS A 5 9.97 4.80 4.26
CA LYS A 5 8.57 5.21 4.16
C LYS A 5 7.92 4.43 3.03
N ILE A 6 6.79 3.80 3.34
CA ILE A 6 6.03 2.98 2.40
C ILE A 6 4.64 3.58 2.29
N VAL A 7 4.27 4.08 1.13
CA VAL A 7 2.91 4.58 0.89
C VAL A 7 2.06 3.42 0.43
N ALA A 8 1.00 3.12 1.16
CA ALA A 8 0.16 1.95 0.89
C ALA A 8 -1.15 2.34 0.21
N ASP A 9 -1.44 1.65 -0.89
CA ASP A 9 -2.72 1.73 -1.57
C ASP A 9 -3.73 0.76 -0.95
N THR A 10 -5.01 0.98 -1.21
CA THR A 10 -6.10 0.12 -0.75
C THR A 10 -5.87 -1.33 -1.13
N SER A 11 -5.50 -1.59 -2.39
CA SER A 11 -5.27 -2.94 -2.88
C SER A 11 -4.19 -3.69 -2.09
N PHE A 12 -3.16 -2.98 -1.62
CA PHE A 12 -2.12 -3.58 -0.80
C PHE A 12 -2.66 -3.95 0.60
N LEU A 13 -3.41 -3.05 1.21
CA LEU A 13 -3.95 -3.28 2.56
C LEU A 13 -5.02 -4.36 2.58
N MET A 14 -5.62 -4.67 1.44
CA MET A 14 -6.60 -5.75 1.29
C MET A 14 -5.94 -7.14 1.17
N ILE A 15 -4.64 -7.19 0.92
CA ILE A 15 -3.92 -8.47 0.70
C ILE A 15 -4.10 -9.47 1.85
N PRO A 16 -3.94 -9.08 3.13
CA PRO A 16 -4.10 -10.07 4.20
C PRO A 16 -5.45 -10.78 4.19
N GLY A 17 -6.53 -10.03 3.98
CA GLY A 17 -7.87 -10.61 3.97
C GLY A 17 -8.20 -11.38 2.69
N LEU A 18 -7.71 -10.94 1.54
CA LEU A 18 -8.04 -11.57 0.25
C LEU A 18 -7.13 -12.76 -0.06
N PHE A 19 -5.85 -12.72 0.34
CA PHE A 19 -4.86 -13.71 -0.04
C PHE A 19 -4.23 -14.44 1.14
N ARG A 20 -4.59 -14.06 2.38
CA ARG A 20 -4.05 -14.65 3.61
C ARG A 20 -2.54 -14.55 3.69
N VAL A 21 -2.01 -13.42 3.26
CA VAL A 21 -0.58 -13.11 3.34
C VAL A 21 -0.38 -12.10 4.46
N ASP A 22 0.53 -12.41 5.37
CA ASP A 22 0.90 -11.49 6.45
C ASP A 22 1.86 -10.44 5.88
N ILE A 23 1.33 -9.26 5.58
CA ILE A 23 2.14 -8.19 4.98
C ILE A 23 3.25 -7.69 5.89
N PHE A 24 3.03 -7.68 7.21
CA PHE A 24 4.07 -7.22 8.14
C PHE A 24 5.24 -8.20 8.18
N ALA A 25 4.96 -9.51 8.27
CA ALA A 25 6.00 -10.52 8.22
C ALA A 25 6.76 -10.46 6.90
N GLU A 26 6.05 -10.26 5.78
CA GLU A 26 6.67 -10.18 4.47
C GLU A 26 7.50 -8.91 4.30
N LEU A 27 7.03 -7.77 4.80
CA LEU A 27 7.81 -6.53 4.76
C LEU A 27 9.10 -6.69 5.57
N ASN A 28 9.03 -7.31 6.74
CA ASN A 28 10.21 -7.58 7.54
C ASN A 28 11.21 -8.47 6.79
N ARG A 29 10.70 -9.48 6.10
CA ARG A 29 11.55 -10.41 5.33
C ARG A 29 12.28 -9.72 4.17
N ILE A 30 11.57 -8.91 3.38
CA ILE A 30 12.14 -8.32 2.17
C ILE A 30 12.93 -7.04 2.42
N LEU A 31 12.61 -6.28 3.47
CA LEU A 31 13.26 -4.99 3.72
C LEU A 31 14.41 -5.09 4.71
N GLN A 32 14.29 -5.93 5.73
CA GLN A 32 15.31 -6.14 6.76
C GLN A 32 15.79 -4.84 7.42
N ARG A 33 14.87 -3.88 7.59
CA ARG A 33 15.16 -2.60 8.24
C ARG A 33 13.85 -1.97 8.71
N ARG A 34 13.95 -0.96 9.53
CA ARG A 34 12.78 -0.25 10.04
C ARG A 34 12.03 0.45 8.93
N TYR A 35 10.72 0.39 8.99
CA TYR A 35 9.84 1.04 8.02
C TYR A 35 8.61 1.62 8.71
N GLU A 36 7.95 2.54 8.03
CA GLU A 36 6.70 3.13 8.46
C GLU A 36 5.74 3.08 7.27
N ILE A 37 4.52 2.60 7.51
CA ILE A 37 3.50 2.55 6.47
C ILE A 37 2.67 3.83 6.57
N LEU A 38 2.58 4.56 5.45
CA LEU A 38 1.82 5.80 5.32
C LEU A 38 0.58 5.50 4.51
N VAL A 39 -0.59 5.83 5.06
CA VAL A 39 -1.88 5.51 4.43
C VAL A 39 -2.58 6.83 4.10
N PRO A 40 -2.74 7.16 2.81
CA PRO A 40 -3.47 8.37 2.42
C PRO A 40 -4.91 8.35 2.93
N GLU A 41 -5.44 9.50 3.33
CA GLU A 41 -6.82 9.61 3.79
C GLU A 41 -7.84 8.99 2.82
N PRO A 42 -7.72 9.21 1.48
CA PRO A 42 -8.66 8.57 0.54
C PRO A 42 -8.65 7.03 0.61
N VAL A 43 -7.50 6.44 0.95
CA VAL A 43 -7.40 4.98 1.12
C VAL A 43 -8.21 4.56 2.35
N VAL A 44 -8.12 5.29 3.45
CA VAL A 44 -8.91 5.00 4.65
C VAL A 44 -10.40 5.06 4.33
N LYS A 45 -10.83 6.09 3.61
CA LYS A 45 -12.25 6.25 3.21
C LYS A 45 -12.70 5.10 2.33
N GLU A 46 -11.86 4.67 1.40
CA GLU A 46 -12.18 3.54 0.53
C GLU A 46 -12.31 2.24 1.33
N LEU A 47 -11.42 2.00 2.29
CA LEU A 47 -11.53 0.84 3.17
C LEU A 47 -12.83 0.87 3.99
N GLU A 48 -13.19 2.04 4.52
CA GLU A 48 -14.43 2.21 5.26
C GLU A 48 -15.64 1.90 4.38
N TYR A 49 -15.63 2.40 3.14
CA TYR A 49 -16.68 2.12 2.18
C TYR A 49 -16.78 0.61 1.88
N LEU A 50 -15.65 -0.03 1.57
CA LEU A 50 -15.61 -1.46 1.24
C LEU A 50 -16.03 -2.33 2.43
N SER A 51 -15.75 -1.89 3.66
CA SER A 51 -16.14 -2.63 4.86
C SER A 51 -17.65 -2.71 5.06
N ARG A 52 -18.39 -1.81 4.41
CA ARG A 52 -19.86 -1.75 4.50
C ARG A 52 -20.55 -2.17 3.20
N ARG A 53 -19.97 -1.80 2.06
CA ARG A 53 -20.63 -1.91 0.74
C ARG A 53 -19.98 -2.89 -0.22
N GLY A 54 -18.84 -3.44 0.13
CA GLY A 54 -18.16 -4.39 -0.74
C GLY A 54 -18.83 -5.76 -0.77
N THR A 55 -18.29 -6.65 -1.58
CA THR A 55 -18.67 -8.07 -1.55
C THR A 55 -18.33 -8.65 -0.16
N PRO A 56 -18.85 -9.83 0.22
CA PRO A 56 -18.49 -10.43 1.50
C PRO A 56 -16.97 -10.54 1.73
N SER A 57 -16.21 -10.96 0.70
CA SER A 57 -14.75 -11.05 0.79
C SER A 57 -14.12 -9.68 0.99
N GLU A 58 -14.59 -8.68 0.26
CA GLU A 58 -14.08 -7.31 0.38
C GLU A 58 -14.40 -6.70 1.74
N ARG A 59 -15.63 -6.92 2.23
CA ARG A 59 -16.00 -6.40 3.56
C ARG A 59 -15.10 -6.96 4.65
N SER A 60 -14.86 -8.26 4.61
CA SER A 60 -14.01 -8.94 5.58
C SER A 60 -12.56 -8.46 5.50
N ALA A 61 -12.03 -8.36 4.28
CA ALA A 61 -10.65 -7.91 4.05
C ALA A 61 -10.47 -6.45 4.47
N ALA A 62 -11.46 -5.59 4.18
CA ALA A 62 -11.40 -4.18 4.56
C ALA A 62 -11.46 -4.00 6.08
N ARG A 63 -12.29 -4.78 6.77
CA ARG A 63 -12.35 -4.74 8.24
C ARG A 63 -11.03 -5.14 8.86
N LEU A 64 -10.40 -6.17 8.31
CA LEU A 64 -9.09 -6.59 8.79
C LEU A 64 -8.05 -5.48 8.58
N ALA A 65 -8.06 -4.87 7.39
CA ALA A 65 -7.16 -3.76 7.10
C ALA A 65 -7.36 -2.59 8.07
N LEU A 66 -8.62 -2.19 8.30
CA LEU A 66 -8.94 -1.10 9.22
C LEU A 66 -8.46 -1.39 10.64
N SER A 67 -8.50 -2.65 11.06
CA SER A 67 -8.05 -3.04 12.40
C SER A 67 -6.55 -2.87 12.60
N THR A 68 -5.78 -2.72 11.53
CA THR A 68 -4.32 -2.57 11.60
C THR A 68 -3.86 -1.12 11.44
N LEU A 69 -4.76 -0.18 11.21
CA LEU A 69 -4.39 1.22 10.97
C LEU A 69 -3.66 1.90 12.13
N ASP A 70 -3.87 1.42 13.36
CA ASP A 70 -3.17 1.94 14.53
C ASP A 70 -1.66 1.68 14.48
N GLN A 71 -1.22 0.73 13.65
CA GLN A 71 0.18 0.43 13.42
C GLN A 71 0.78 1.24 12.27
N MET A 72 -0.01 2.14 11.69
CA MET A 72 0.35 2.89 10.50
C MET A 72 0.15 4.38 10.75
N LYS A 73 0.61 5.20 9.81
CA LYS A 73 0.44 6.64 9.89
C LYS A 73 -0.47 7.12 8.75
N ILE A 74 -1.49 7.90 9.09
CA ILE A 74 -2.41 8.43 8.07
C ILE A 74 -1.82 9.71 7.50
N LEU A 75 -1.77 9.79 6.16
CA LEU A 75 -1.34 10.97 5.45
C LEU A 75 -2.55 11.83 5.10
N PRO A 76 -2.60 13.08 5.58
CA PRO A 76 -3.63 14.01 5.14
C PRO A 76 -3.53 14.24 3.63
N SER A 77 -4.66 14.45 2.99
CA SER A 77 -4.71 14.68 1.55
C SER A 77 -5.78 15.73 1.23
N SER A 78 -5.47 16.60 0.27
CA SER A 78 -6.43 17.56 -0.26
C SER A 78 -7.23 16.97 -1.42
N SER A 79 -6.79 15.84 -1.97
CA SER A 79 -7.49 15.14 -3.05
C SER A 79 -8.31 13.99 -2.49
N GLU A 80 -9.47 13.72 -3.11
CA GLU A 80 -10.29 12.56 -2.78
C GLU A 80 -9.84 11.30 -3.54
N SER A 81 -8.91 11.46 -4.48
CA SER A 81 -8.37 10.33 -5.26
C SER A 81 -7.15 9.74 -4.57
N ALA A 82 -7.22 8.46 -4.25
CA ALA A 82 -6.09 7.73 -3.69
C ALA A 82 -4.92 7.70 -4.69
N ASP A 83 -5.20 7.41 -5.96
CA ASP A 83 -4.17 7.34 -6.99
C ASP A 83 -3.43 8.67 -7.16
N LEU A 84 -4.17 9.78 -7.24
CA LEU A 84 -3.55 11.10 -7.39
C LEU A 84 -2.71 11.45 -6.18
N THR A 85 -3.19 11.15 -4.97
CA THR A 85 -2.45 11.40 -3.75
C THR A 85 -1.14 10.62 -3.74
N ILE A 86 -1.19 9.34 -4.09
CA ILE A 86 -0.01 8.48 -4.12
C ILE A 86 1.00 9.00 -5.14
N LEU A 87 0.54 9.36 -6.34
CA LEU A 87 1.42 9.89 -7.38
C LEU A 87 2.08 11.21 -6.98
N GLU A 88 1.33 12.10 -6.33
CA GLU A 88 1.89 13.36 -5.83
C GLU A 88 2.95 13.13 -4.76
N VAL A 89 2.68 12.25 -3.80
CA VAL A 89 3.63 11.92 -2.74
C VAL A 89 4.90 11.29 -3.33
N ALA A 90 4.73 10.39 -4.28
CA ALA A 90 5.86 9.72 -4.95
C ALA A 90 6.74 10.72 -5.71
N LYS A 91 6.14 11.74 -6.33
CA LYS A 91 6.91 12.79 -7.01
C LYS A 91 7.68 13.67 -6.04
N LYS A 92 7.08 13.99 -4.89
CA LYS A 92 7.73 14.82 -3.87
C LYS A 92 8.81 14.08 -3.12
N HIS A 93 8.65 12.76 -2.97
CA HIS A 93 9.55 11.93 -2.18
C HIS A 93 10.01 10.73 -3.00
N PRO A 94 10.99 10.91 -3.90
CA PRO A 94 11.44 9.82 -4.77
C PRO A 94 12.03 8.62 -4.02
N ASP A 95 12.44 8.81 -2.77
CA ASP A 95 12.98 7.76 -1.91
C ASP A 95 11.90 6.90 -1.24
N TYR A 96 10.63 7.33 -1.30
CA TYR A 96 9.55 6.53 -0.73
C TYR A 96 9.26 5.31 -1.60
N LEU A 97 8.89 4.22 -0.94
CA LEU A 97 8.38 3.03 -1.63
C LEU A 97 6.85 3.15 -1.74
N VAL A 98 6.27 2.56 -2.75
CA VAL A 98 4.82 2.46 -2.86
C VAL A 98 4.42 1.00 -2.90
N ALA A 99 3.46 0.63 -2.05
CA ALA A 99 2.95 -0.73 -1.97
C ALA A 99 1.56 -0.78 -2.58
N THR A 100 1.40 -1.55 -3.64
CA THR A 100 0.13 -1.67 -4.36
C THR A 100 0.04 -3.00 -5.11
N ALA A 101 -1.18 -3.52 -5.23
CA ALA A 101 -1.49 -4.66 -6.08
C ALA A 101 -2.19 -4.23 -7.38
N ASP A 102 -2.45 -2.94 -7.55
CA ASP A 102 -3.12 -2.39 -8.73
C ASP A 102 -2.12 -2.27 -9.89
N TYR A 103 -2.34 -3.05 -10.94
CA TYR A 103 -1.45 -3.10 -12.09
C TYR A 103 -1.35 -1.75 -12.80
N LEU A 104 -2.46 -1.04 -12.97
CA LEU A 104 -2.46 0.25 -13.66
C LEU A 104 -1.66 1.29 -12.87
N LEU A 105 -1.84 1.32 -11.55
CA LEU A 105 -1.07 2.22 -10.70
C LEU A 105 0.41 1.87 -10.74
N GLN A 106 0.75 0.58 -10.73
CA GLN A 106 2.14 0.14 -10.85
C GLN A 106 2.78 0.68 -12.13
N LYS A 107 2.07 0.62 -13.25
CA LYS A 107 2.58 1.12 -14.52
C LYS A 107 2.86 2.63 -14.48
N ARG A 108 1.98 3.39 -13.87
CA ARG A 108 2.17 4.83 -13.73
C ARG A 108 3.37 5.15 -12.83
N LEU A 109 3.51 4.41 -11.74
CA LEU A 109 4.63 4.58 -10.80
C LEU A 109 5.96 4.18 -11.44
N GLN A 110 5.98 3.12 -12.25
CA GLN A 110 7.18 2.70 -12.96
C GLN A 110 7.72 3.80 -13.86
N LYS A 111 6.83 4.55 -14.52
CA LYS A 111 7.23 5.69 -15.37
C LYS A 111 7.88 6.81 -14.55
N LEU A 112 7.60 6.89 -13.26
CA LEU A 112 8.20 7.88 -12.36
C LEU A 112 9.48 7.37 -11.70
N GLY A 113 9.89 6.13 -11.98
CA GLY A 113 11.07 5.56 -11.35
C GLY A 113 10.88 5.17 -9.89
N VAL A 114 9.65 4.96 -9.46
CA VAL A 114 9.33 4.61 -8.07
C VAL A 114 9.56 3.12 -7.82
N ASN A 115 10.19 2.80 -6.70
CA ASN A 115 10.34 1.41 -6.28
C ASN A 115 9.02 0.92 -5.68
N ILE A 116 8.58 -0.25 -6.10
CA ILE A 116 7.24 -0.77 -5.80
C ILE A 116 7.34 -2.07 -5.00
N ILE A 117 6.49 -2.17 -3.98
CA ILE A 117 6.27 -3.44 -3.26
C ILE A 117 4.95 -4.00 -3.79
N ARG A 118 4.98 -5.22 -4.31
CA ARG A 118 3.80 -5.86 -4.88
C ARG A 118 3.70 -7.32 -4.48
N LEU A 119 2.51 -7.87 -4.64
CA LEU A 119 2.24 -9.28 -4.40
C LEU A 119 2.71 -10.10 -5.60
N ARG A 120 3.41 -11.20 -5.34
CA ARG A 120 3.85 -12.13 -6.37
C ARG A 120 3.23 -13.50 -6.12
N GLN A 121 2.66 -14.08 -7.18
CA GLN A 121 2.07 -15.43 -7.16
C GLN A 121 1.01 -15.63 -6.06
N ARG A 122 0.43 -14.53 -5.57
CA ARG A 122 -0.59 -14.54 -4.50
C ARG A 122 -0.10 -15.11 -3.17
N THR A 123 1.20 -15.26 -2.99
CA THR A 123 1.76 -15.92 -1.80
C THR A 123 2.75 -15.08 -1.03
N HIS A 124 3.40 -14.12 -1.69
CA HIS A 124 4.44 -13.33 -1.02
C HIS A 124 4.61 -11.95 -1.65
N LEU A 125 5.26 -11.07 -0.91
CA LEU A 125 5.60 -9.74 -1.42
C LEU A 125 6.99 -9.76 -2.04
N MET A 126 7.17 -8.88 -3.02
CA MET A 126 8.48 -8.61 -3.59
C MET A 126 8.68 -7.12 -3.74
N LEU A 127 9.92 -6.70 -3.66
CA LEU A 127 10.32 -5.32 -3.96
C LEU A 127 10.82 -5.29 -5.39
N GLU A 128 10.12 -4.51 -6.22
CA GLU A 128 10.50 -4.29 -7.60
C GLU A 128 11.23 -2.95 -7.69
N ARG A 129 12.50 -3.00 -8.00
CA ARG A 129 13.32 -1.81 -8.17
C ARG A 129 13.44 -1.50 -9.64
N GLU A 130 13.52 -0.20 -9.95
CA GLU A 130 13.82 0.20 -11.31
C GLU A 130 15.24 -0.28 -11.66
N ILE A 131 15.35 -0.87 -12.85
CA ILE A 131 16.65 -1.30 -13.37
C ILE A 131 17.17 -0.16 -14.24
N GLU A 132 18.31 0.35 -13.86
CA GLU A 132 18.99 1.38 -14.64
C GLU A 132 19.72 0.78 -15.84
#